data_64d465c0c2a1aa35a9498683bbf01418
#
_entry.id   64d465c0c2a1aa35a9498683bbf01418
#
_cell.length_a   1.000
_cell.length_b   1.000
_cell.length_c   1.000
_cell.angle_alpha   90.00
_cell.angle_beta   90.00
_cell.angle_gamma   90.00
#
_symmetry.space_group_name_H-M   'P 1'
#
loop_
_entity.id
_entity.type
_entity.pdbx_description
1 polymer ?
#
loop_
_entity_poly.entity_id
_entity_poly.type
_entity_poly.pdbx_seq_one_letter_code
_entity_poly.pdbx_strand_id
1 'polypeptide(L)'
;LAVGLVISGNYFGWSYGFAAGGVMGLALAMIPVTIFYVTFILSYSELATAIPHAGGPSAYARRAMGKFGGFLNGISCLIEFVFAPPAIALAVGGYVHALLPFIDPMVATVVAFFFFVFLNYLGMKTSATFELTVTVIALVGLVLYWVLAAPHFDASRVLTTPLLPQ
;
A
#
# COMPACT_ATOMS: atom_id res chain seq x y z
N LEU A 1 -0.75 11.99 -2.42
CA LEU A 1 0.39 11.08 -2.31
C LEU A 1 0.19 10.04 -1.20
N ALA A 2 0.10 10.40 0.08
CA ALA A 2 0.00 9.44 1.19
C ALA A 2 -1.22 8.50 1.07
N VAL A 3 -2.38 9.04 0.70
CA VAL A 3 -3.61 8.26 0.53
C VAL A 3 -3.50 7.26 -0.62
N GLY A 4 -2.88 7.65 -1.74
CA GLY A 4 -2.64 6.76 -2.89
C GLY A 4 -1.74 5.59 -2.55
N LEU A 5 -0.67 5.83 -1.80
CA LEU A 5 0.26 4.79 -1.32
C LEU A 5 -0.44 3.74 -0.44
N VAL A 6 -1.32 4.17 0.47
CA VAL A 6 -2.04 3.26 1.37
C VAL A 6 -3.08 2.45 0.62
N ILE A 7 -3.88 3.10 -0.24
CA ILE A 7 -4.95 2.43 -0.99
C ILE A 7 -4.40 1.37 -1.93
N SER A 8 -3.29 1.63 -2.62
CA SER A 8 -2.71 0.65 -3.56
C SER A 8 -2.35 -0.67 -2.88
N GLY A 9 -1.72 -0.63 -1.71
CA GLY A 9 -1.40 -1.81 -0.92
C GLY A 9 -2.63 -2.60 -0.46
N ASN A 10 -3.71 -1.91 -0.11
CA ASN A 10 -4.94 -2.54 0.37
C ASN A 10 -5.64 -3.35 -0.73
N TYR A 11 -5.66 -2.88 -1.98
CA TYR A 11 -6.37 -3.56 -3.05
C TYR A 11 -5.88 -4.99 -3.33
N PHE A 12 -4.61 -5.28 -3.17
CA PHE A 12 -4.08 -6.65 -3.37
C PHE A 12 -3.68 -7.35 -2.07
N GLY A 13 -3.38 -6.61 -1.00
CA GLY A 13 -2.96 -7.18 0.29
C GLY A 13 -4.10 -7.82 1.08
N TRP A 14 -5.32 -7.30 0.98
CA TRP A 14 -6.46 -7.78 1.76
C TRP A 14 -6.86 -9.21 1.45
N SER A 15 -6.78 -9.65 0.19
CA SER A 15 -7.11 -11.02 -0.20
C SER A 15 -6.25 -12.06 0.52
N TYR A 16 -4.99 -11.77 0.75
CA TYR A 16 -4.10 -12.64 1.55
C TYR A 16 -4.51 -12.68 3.02
N GLY A 17 -4.87 -11.53 3.59
CA GLY A 17 -5.34 -11.44 4.97
C GLY A 17 -6.64 -12.21 5.20
N PHE A 18 -7.60 -12.09 4.28
CA PHE A 18 -8.85 -12.86 4.32
C PHE A 18 -8.63 -14.35 4.18
N ALA A 19 -7.73 -14.78 3.31
CA ALA A 19 -7.40 -16.19 3.13
C ALA A 19 -6.73 -16.80 4.37
N ALA A 20 -5.90 -16.02 5.06
CA ALA A 20 -5.16 -16.51 6.23
C ALA A 20 -5.95 -16.48 7.54
N GLY A 21 -6.72 -15.41 7.79
CA GLY A 21 -7.35 -15.16 9.09
C GLY A 21 -8.88 -15.05 9.07
N GLY A 22 -9.50 -15.18 7.90
CA GLY A 22 -10.91 -14.90 7.75
C GLY A 22 -11.26 -13.42 8.01
N VAL A 23 -12.53 -13.08 7.92
CA VAL A 23 -13.02 -11.70 8.09
C VAL A 23 -12.78 -11.19 9.52
N MET A 24 -13.12 -12.00 10.51
CA MET A 24 -13.02 -11.62 11.91
C MET A 24 -11.56 -11.55 12.39
N GLY A 25 -10.71 -12.51 11.98
CA GLY A 25 -9.28 -12.51 12.31
C GLY A 25 -8.57 -11.28 11.74
N LEU A 26 -8.87 -10.93 10.48
CA LEU A 26 -8.34 -9.72 9.87
C LEU A 26 -8.82 -8.45 10.59
N ALA A 27 -10.11 -8.36 10.92
CA ALA A 27 -10.67 -7.20 11.65
C ALA A 27 -10.00 -7.01 13.03
N LEU A 28 -9.79 -8.09 13.78
CA LEU A 28 -9.09 -8.05 15.06
C LEU A 28 -7.63 -7.64 14.91
N ALA A 29 -6.94 -8.16 13.88
CA ALA A 29 -5.55 -7.81 13.59
C ALA A 29 -5.39 -6.34 13.19
N MET A 30 -6.39 -5.73 12.56
CA MET A 30 -6.34 -4.32 12.16
C MET A 30 -6.31 -3.35 13.35
N ILE A 31 -6.88 -3.72 14.50
CA ILE A 31 -6.91 -2.84 15.67
C ILE A 31 -5.49 -2.49 16.15
N PRO A 32 -4.64 -3.47 16.54
CA PRO A 32 -3.29 -3.17 16.99
C PRO A 32 -2.44 -2.55 15.90
N VAL A 33 -2.62 -2.96 14.63
CA VAL A 33 -1.90 -2.37 13.50
C VAL A 33 -2.27 -0.89 13.32
N THR A 34 -3.54 -0.53 13.43
CA THR A 34 -3.99 0.87 13.34
C THR A 34 -3.39 1.71 14.46
N ILE A 35 -3.41 1.22 15.71
CA ILE A 35 -2.78 1.91 16.85
C ILE A 35 -1.29 2.11 16.59
N PHE A 36 -0.60 1.07 16.14
CA PHE A 36 0.82 1.13 15.80
C PHE A 36 1.10 2.19 14.73
N TYR A 37 0.36 2.20 13.62
CA TYR A 37 0.56 3.17 12.55
C TYR A 37 0.26 4.61 12.97
N VAL A 38 -0.80 4.85 13.76
CA VAL A 38 -1.12 6.18 14.27
C VAL A 38 0.01 6.70 15.17
N THR A 39 0.49 5.90 16.11
CA THR A 39 1.59 6.29 16.99
C THR A 39 2.90 6.48 16.22
N PHE A 40 3.17 5.63 15.23
CA PHE A 40 4.33 5.76 14.35
C PHE A 40 4.30 7.08 13.56
N ILE A 41 3.17 7.41 12.93
CA ILE A 41 3.03 8.64 12.13
C ILE A 41 3.18 9.88 13.01
N LEU A 42 2.60 9.90 14.21
CA LEU A 42 2.75 11.01 15.15
C LEU A 42 4.21 11.21 15.53
N SER A 43 4.92 10.14 15.94
CA SER A 43 6.34 10.20 16.27
C SER A 43 7.22 10.62 15.06
N TYR A 44 6.88 10.12 13.87
CA TYR A 44 7.58 10.48 12.65
C TYR A 44 7.38 11.95 12.27
N SER A 45 6.18 12.48 12.48
CA SER A 45 5.86 13.90 12.25
C SER A 45 6.66 14.82 13.17
N GLU A 46 6.80 14.47 14.46
CA GLU A 46 7.65 15.20 15.40
C GLU A 46 9.12 15.18 14.99
N LEU A 47 9.64 14.01 14.60
CA LEU A 47 11.01 13.89 14.11
C LEU A 47 11.25 14.69 12.84
N ALA A 48 10.30 14.70 11.91
CA ALA A 48 10.40 15.45 10.65
C ALA A 48 10.47 16.97 10.88
N THR A 49 9.75 17.47 11.89
CA THR A 49 9.81 18.89 12.27
C THR A 49 11.07 19.25 13.07
N ALA A 50 11.53 18.34 13.93
CA ALA A 50 12.72 18.55 14.76
C ALA A 50 14.04 18.39 13.99
N ILE A 51 14.06 17.56 12.94
CA ILE A 51 15.24 17.27 12.13
C ILE A 51 14.91 17.45 10.65
N PRO A 52 14.83 18.67 10.14
CA PRO A 52 14.53 18.93 8.73
C PRO A 52 15.73 18.53 7.86
N HIS A 53 15.78 17.28 7.45
CA HIS A 53 16.87 16.73 6.65
C HIS A 53 16.34 15.91 5.48
N ALA A 54 16.88 16.12 4.28
CA ALA A 54 16.46 15.43 3.06
C ALA A 54 16.64 13.89 3.11
N GLY A 55 17.48 13.38 3.99
CA GLY A 55 17.69 11.94 4.23
C GLY A 55 16.56 11.24 4.99
N GLY A 56 15.55 11.99 5.48
CA GLY A 56 14.36 11.44 6.12
C GLY A 56 14.66 10.38 7.19
N PRO A 57 14.08 9.18 7.10
CA PRO A 57 14.20 8.13 8.11
C PRO A 57 15.64 7.75 8.46
N SER A 58 16.54 7.73 7.45
CA SER A 58 17.95 7.39 7.65
C SER A 58 18.71 8.44 8.47
N ALA A 59 18.34 9.73 8.29
CA ALA A 59 18.91 10.81 9.07
C ALA A 59 18.43 10.76 10.53
N TYR A 60 17.16 10.44 10.77
CA TYR A 60 16.60 10.28 12.12
C TYR A 60 17.22 9.11 12.86
N ALA A 61 17.31 7.94 12.19
CA ALA A 61 17.97 6.77 12.74
C ALA A 61 19.46 7.02 13.05
N ARG A 62 20.15 7.76 12.18
CA ARG A 62 21.56 8.14 12.42
C ARG A 62 21.70 9.04 13.64
N ARG A 63 20.78 9.95 13.86
CA ARG A 63 20.84 10.87 15.02
C ARG A 63 20.52 10.17 16.33
N ALA A 64 19.56 9.24 16.33
CA ALA A 64 19.13 8.49 17.50
C ALA A 64 20.06 7.32 17.86
N MET A 65 20.51 6.55 16.86
CA MET A 65 21.22 5.28 17.01
C MET A 65 22.64 5.30 16.45
N GLY A 66 23.12 6.47 16.04
CA GLY A 66 24.46 6.64 15.48
C GLY A 66 24.61 6.15 14.04
N LYS A 67 25.87 6.03 13.59
CA LYS A 67 26.19 5.70 12.18
C LYS A 67 25.63 4.35 11.75
N PHE A 68 25.63 3.36 12.63
CA PHE A 68 25.15 2.01 12.35
C PHE A 68 23.62 1.98 12.14
N GLY A 69 22.87 2.66 13.01
CA GLY A 69 21.41 2.78 12.86
C GLY A 69 21.01 3.48 11.56
N GLY A 70 21.70 4.57 11.20
CA GLY A 70 21.50 5.25 9.93
C GLY A 70 21.80 4.37 8.71
N PHE A 71 22.85 3.57 8.78
CA PHE A 71 23.24 2.63 7.73
C PHE A 71 22.19 1.51 7.55
N LEU A 72 21.78 0.86 8.65
CA LEU A 72 20.74 -0.18 8.60
C LEU A 72 19.42 0.34 8.03
N ASN A 73 18.98 1.50 8.50
CA ASN A 73 17.76 2.11 7.99
C ASN A 73 17.89 2.48 6.50
N GLY A 74 19.06 3.01 6.08
CA GLY A 74 19.33 3.31 4.68
C GLY A 74 19.25 2.08 3.77
N ILE A 75 19.82 0.96 4.19
CA ILE A 75 19.70 -0.30 3.44
C ILE A 75 18.26 -0.80 3.41
N SER A 76 17.54 -0.76 4.54
CA SER A 76 16.13 -1.17 4.59
C SER A 76 15.27 -0.37 3.62
N CYS A 77 15.42 0.96 3.62
CA CYS A 77 14.74 1.82 2.65
C CYS A 77 15.14 1.51 1.21
N LEU A 78 16.42 1.26 0.94
CA LEU A 78 16.88 0.88 -0.39
C LEU A 78 16.20 -0.41 -0.88
N ILE A 79 16.17 -1.44 -0.03
CA ILE A 79 15.53 -2.72 -0.32
C ILE A 79 14.04 -2.49 -0.61
N GLU A 80 13.34 -1.75 0.24
CA GLU A 80 11.92 -1.43 0.06
C GLU A 80 11.66 -0.77 -1.29
N PHE A 81 12.36 0.31 -1.61
CA PHE A 81 12.13 1.07 -2.85
C PHE A 81 12.63 0.38 -4.11
N VAL A 82 13.50 -0.61 -4.02
CA VAL A 82 13.93 -1.45 -5.15
C VAL A 82 12.91 -2.55 -5.44
N PHE A 83 12.35 -3.18 -4.41
CA PHE A 83 11.47 -4.34 -4.59
C PHE A 83 9.98 -4.00 -4.64
N ALA A 84 9.53 -2.93 -3.98
CA ALA A 84 8.10 -2.57 -3.97
C ALA A 84 7.54 -2.22 -5.37
N PRO A 85 8.19 -1.40 -6.21
CA PRO A 85 7.63 -1.07 -7.51
C PRO A 85 7.43 -2.28 -8.44
N PRO A 86 8.39 -3.21 -8.59
CA PRO A 86 8.17 -4.43 -9.36
C PRO A 86 7.05 -5.31 -8.82
N ALA A 87 6.93 -5.44 -7.48
CA ALA A 87 5.87 -6.22 -6.85
C ALA A 87 4.48 -5.62 -7.15
N ILE A 88 4.35 -4.30 -7.11
CA ILE A 88 3.11 -3.60 -7.47
C ILE A 88 2.80 -3.79 -8.96
N ALA A 89 3.81 -3.70 -9.84
CA ALA A 89 3.62 -3.93 -11.26
C ALA A 89 3.13 -5.36 -11.56
N LEU A 90 3.65 -6.37 -10.84
CA LEU A 90 3.16 -7.75 -10.93
C LEU A 90 1.69 -7.88 -10.54
N ALA A 91 1.27 -7.21 -9.46
CA ALA A 91 -0.12 -7.17 -9.04
C ALA A 91 -1.02 -6.54 -10.11
N VAL A 92 -0.59 -5.42 -10.70
CA VAL A 92 -1.30 -4.78 -11.82
C VAL A 92 -1.42 -5.73 -13.02
N GLY A 93 -0.34 -6.44 -13.37
CA GLY A 93 -0.35 -7.44 -14.44
C GLY A 93 -1.38 -8.56 -14.18
N GLY A 94 -1.47 -9.05 -12.95
CA GLY A 94 -2.47 -10.03 -12.53
C GLY A 94 -3.91 -9.52 -12.67
N TYR A 95 -4.19 -8.27 -12.29
CA TYR A 95 -5.51 -7.66 -12.46
C TYR A 95 -5.87 -7.45 -13.92
N VAL A 96 -4.91 -7.00 -14.75
CA VAL A 96 -5.14 -6.86 -16.19
C VAL A 96 -5.47 -8.21 -16.83
N HIS A 97 -4.75 -9.27 -16.48
CA HIS A 97 -5.05 -10.61 -16.97
C HIS A 97 -6.42 -11.12 -16.51
N ALA A 98 -6.83 -10.83 -15.28
CA ALA A 98 -8.16 -11.20 -14.77
C ALA A 98 -9.30 -10.52 -15.54
N LEU A 99 -9.09 -9.28 -16.00
CA LEU A 99 -10.07 -8.52 -16.82
C LEU A 99 -9.97 -8.87 -18.30
N LEU A 100 -8.78 -9.13 -18.79
CA LEU A 100 -8.45 -9.39 -20.18
C LEU A 100 -7.61 -10.67 -20.31
N PRO A 101 -8.23 -11.86 -20.28
CA PRO A 101 -7.53 -13.15 -20.23
C PRO A 101 -6.64 -13.45 -21.44
N PHE A 102 -6.83 -12.72 -22.54
CA PHE A 102 -5.99 -12.85 -23.75
C PHE A 102 -4.63 -12.15 -23.64
N ILE A 103 -4.43 -11.30 -22.60
CA ILE A 103 -3.16 -10.63 -22.35
C ILE A 103 -2.35 -11.46 -21.35
N ASP A 104 -1.13 -11.81 -21.71
CA ASP A 104 -0.22 -12.48 -20.78
C ASP A 104 0.10 -11.57 -19.58
N PRO A 105 -0.01 -12.07 -18.32
CA PRO A 105 0.21 -11.25 -17.13
C PRO A 105 1.62 -10.67 -17.05
N MET A 106 2.64 -11.36 -17.59
CA MET A 106 4.00 -10.84 -17.60
C MET A 106 4.16 -9.67 -18.57
N VAL A 107 3.52 -9.76 -19.75
CA VAL A 107 3.49 -8.64 -20.72
C VAL A 107 2.81 -7.42 -20.11
N ALA A 108 1.66 -7.60 -19.48
CA ALA A 108 0.94 -6.52 -18.79
C ALA A 108 1.79 -5.90 -17.67
N THR A 109 2.50 -6.71 -16.88
CA THR A 109 3.43 -6.26 -15.84
C THR A 109 4.55 -5.38 -16.41
N VAL A 110 5.21 -5.85 -17.45
CA VAL A 110 6.32 -5.11 -18.09
C VAL A 110 5.84 -3.78 -18.68
N VAL A 111 4.70 -3.79 -19.36
CA VAL A 111 4.09 -2.57 -19.91
C VAL A 111 3.72 -1.59 -18.79
N ALA A 112 3.08 -2.06 -17.72
CA ALA A 112 2.74 -1.23 -16.58
C ALA A 112 3.99 -0.62 -15.92
N PHE A 113 5.04 -1.43 -15.73
CA PHE A 113 6.29 -0.96 -15.13
C PHE A 113 6.94 0.16 -15.96
N PHE A 114 7.09 -0.04 -17.25
CA PHE A 114 7.65 0.98 -18.15
C PHE A 114 6.76 2.22 -18.25
N PHE A 115 5.44 2.06 -18.20
CA PHE A 115 4.52 3.19 -18.17
C PHE A 115 4.75 4.06 -16.93
N PHE A 116 4.87 3.48 -15.74
CA PHE A 116 5.13 4.23 -14.52
C PHE A 116 6.54 4.84 -14.49
N VAL A 117 7.55 4.14 -15.03
CA VAL A 117 8.89 4.71 -15.19
C VAL A 117 8.85 5.94 -16.11
N PHE A 118 8.12 5.85 -17.21
CA PHE A 118 7.94 6.98 -18.13
C PHE A 118 7.21 8.16 -17.48
N LEU A 119 6.15 7.91 -16.71
CA LEU A 119 5.47 8.97 -15.94
C LEU A 119 6.42 9.67 -14.96
N ASN A 120 7.28 8.93 -14.28
CA ASN A 120 8.28 9.52 -13.39
C ASN A 120 9.32 10.34 -14.16
N TYR A 121 9.71 9.89 -15.36
CA TYR A 121 10.62 10.64 -16.23
C TYR A 121 10.03 11.99 -16.68
N LEU A 122 8.72 12.08 -16.89
CA LEU A 122 8.02 13.34 -17.22
C LEU A 122 8.03 14.37 -16.07
N GLY A 123 8.47 13.96 -14.90
CA GLY A 123 8.68 14.81 -13.75
C GLY A 123 7.63 14.65 -12.65
N MET A 124 8.02 15.07 -11.46
CA MET A 124 7.26 14.88 -10.22
C MET A 124 5.85 15.48 -10.24
N LYS A 125 5.67 16.63 -10.92
CA LYS A 125 4.35 17.27 -11.00
C LYS A 125 3.36 16.43 -11.81
N THR A 126 3.79 15.86 -12.93
CA THR A 126 2.96 15.01 -13.79
C THR A 126 2.61 13.72 -13.07
N SER A 127 3.59 13.07 -12.45
CA SER A 127 3.40 11.86 -11.67
C SER A 127 2.42 12.09 -10.51
N ALA A 128 2.57 13.17 -9.75
CA ALA A 128 1.69 13.51 -8.64
C ALA A 128 0.25 13.82 -9.09
N THR A 129 0.08 14.49 -10.24
CA THR A 129 -1.26 14.77 -10.79
C THR A 129 -1.94 13.47 -11.24
N PHE A 130 -1.21 12.58 -11.90
CA PHE A 130 -1.70 11.27 -12.29
C PHE A 130 -2.13 10.46 -11.08
N GLU A 131 -1.27 10.37 -10.05
CA GLU A 131 -1.57 9.68 -8.80
C GLU A 131 -2.82 10.23 -8.11
N LEU A 132 -2.95 11.56 -8.02
CA LEU A 132 -4.14 12.19 -7.45
C LEU A 132 -5.41 11.79 -8.21
N THR A 133 -5.37 11.81 -9.53
CA THR A 133 -6.51 11.45 -10.38
C THR A 133 -6.93 10.01 -10.15
N VAL A 134 -5.97 9.07 -10.19
CA VAL A 134 -6.24 7.64 -9.95
C VAL A 134 -6.76 7.42 -8.53
N THR A 135 -6.20 8.10 -7.53
CA THR A 135 -6.64 8.00 -6.13
C THR A 135 -8.09 8.47 -5.97
N VAL A 136 -8.48 9.58 -6.61
CA VAL A 136 -9.87 10.06 -6.56
C VAL A 136 -10.82 9.04 -7.20
N ILE A 137 -10.45 8.49 -8.36
CA ILE A 137 -11.24 7.43 -9.02
C ILE A 137 -11.38 6.21 -8.10
N ALA A 138 -10.30 5.78 -7.45
CA ALA A 138 -10.33 4.65 -6.52
C ALA A 138 -11.21 4.92 -5.31
N LEU A 139 -11.18 6.12 -4.74
CA LEU A 139 -12.05 6.52 -3.62
C LEU A 139 -13.53 6.52 -4.04
N VAL A 140 -13.85 7.08 -5.21
CA VAL A 140 -15.21 7.03 -5.74
C VAL A 140 -15.67 5.59 -5.95
N GLY A 141 -14.80 4.74 -6.50
CA GLY A 141 -15.07 3.31 -6.66
C GLY A 141 -15.35 2.60 -5.32
N LEU A 142 -14.58 2.91 -4.28
CA LEU A 142 -14.82 2.38 -2.93
C LEU A 142 -16.16 2.82 -2.35
N VAL A 143 -16.50 4.10 -2.49
CA VAL A 143 -17.79 4.62 -2.01
C VAL A 143 -18.95 3.95 -2.76
N LEU A 144 -18.85 3.82 -4.08
CA LEU A 144 -19.85 3.13 -4.88
C LEU A 144 -19.99 1.66 -4.48
N TYR A 145 -18.87 0.96 -4.27
CA TYR A 145 -18.88 -0.41 -3.77
C TYR A 145 -19.59 -0.51 -2.42
N TRP A 146 -19.31 0.39 -1.49
CA TRP A 146 -19.95 0.44 -0.17
C TRP A 146 -21.48 0.64 -0.27
N VAL A 147 -21.89 1.59 -1.09
CA VAL A 147 -23.32 1.89 -1.30
C VAL A 147 -24.04 0.69 -1.92
N LEU A 148 -23.44 0.03 -2.90
CA LEU A 148 -24.04 -1.15 -3.55
C LEU A 148 -24.00 -2.40 -2.67
N ALA A 149 -22.98 -2.57 -1.84
CA ALA A 149 -22.84 -3.72 -0.95
C ALA A 149 -23.68 -3.60 0.33
N ALA A 150 -23.98 -2.39 0.80
CA ALA A 150 -24.70 -2.15 2.05
C ALA A 150 -26.06 -2.90 2.17
N PRO A 151 -26.93 -2.92 1.13
CA PRO A 151 -28.21 -3.66 1.21
C PRO A 151 -28.04 -5.18 1.23
N HIS A 152 -26.88 -5.71 0.85
CA HIS A 152 -26.56 -7.15 0.83
C HIS A 152 -25.73 -7.59 2.03
N PHE A 153 -25.50 -6.69 2.96
CA PHE A 153 -24.70 -6.98 4.16
C PHE A 153 -25.48 -7.89 5.12
N ASP A 154 -24.93 -9.08 5.36
CA ASP A 154 -25.49 -10.07 6.29
C ASP A 154 -24.49 -10.28 7.44
N ALA A 155 -24.83 -9.72 8.61
CA ALA A 155 -24.00 -9.82 9.80
C ALA A 155 -23.81 -11.27 10.28
N SER A 156 -24.73 -12.18 9.98
CA SER A 156 -24.62 -13.58 10.39
C SER A 156 -23.46 -14.29 9.71
N ARG A 157 -23.13 -13.92 8.46
CA ARG A 157 -22.01 -14.48 7.71
C ARG A 157 -20.65 -14.08 8.28
N VAL A 158 -20.55 -12.92 8.89
CA VAL A 158 -19.32 -12.43 9.52
C VAL A 158 -18.99 -13.25 10.77
N LEU A 159 -20.03 -13.62 11.53
CA LEU A 159 -19.89 -14.36 12.78
C LEU A 159 -19.70 -15.88 12.58
N THR A 160 -20.13 -16.42 11.45
CA THR A 160 -20.01 -17.87 11.15
C THR A 160 -18.66 -18.25 10.54
N THR A 161 -17.84 -17.28 10.15
CA THR A 161 -16.50 -17.55 9.63
C THR A 161 -15.57 -17.91 10.77
N PRO A 162 -14.87 -19.07 10.74
CA PRO A 162 -13.97 -19.46 11.83
C PRO A 162 -12.86 -18.44 12.04
N LEU A 163 -12.53 -18.16 13.31
CA LEU A 163 -11.48 -17.19 13.70
C LEU A 163 -10.07 -17.66 13.32
N LEU A 164 -9.90 -18.93 13.06
CA LEU A 164 -8.61 -19.53 12.70
C LEU A 164 -8.79 -20.35 11.42
N PRO A 165 -7.81 -20.33 10.50
CA PRO A 165 -7.80 -21.22 9.35
C PRO A 165 -7.70 -22.66 9.85
N GLN A 166 -8.55 -23.54 9.28
CA GLN A 166 -8.46 -24.98 9.53
C GLN A 166 -7.29 -25.57 8.77
#